data_cb9f11c71cb18280c13fb0be3bd87c8f
#
_entry.id   cb9f11c71cb18280c13fb0be3bd87c8f
#
_cell.length_a   1.000
_cell.length_b   1.000
_cell.length_c   1.000
_cell.angle_alpha   90.00
_cell.angle_beta   90.00
_cell.angle_gamma   90.00
#
_symmetry.space_group_name_H-M   'P 1'
#
loop_
_entity.id
_entity.type
_entity.pdbx_description
1 polymer ?
#
loop_
_entity_poly.entity_id
_entity_poly.type
_entity_poly.pdbx_seq_one_letter_code
_entity_poly.pdbx_strand_id
1 'polypeptide(L)'
;GLTRGIFDFSSYSELVKTNSSHIVSFHENYNDAVQNINTITNTSNYEAITTPKEIFVRIDNGCFAVTSFLLLTENCPPTIYNAVSPNNDYSNDTFFIDGLRDIFVNFELLIYNRWGKHLWTGNNNKTDWDGYVEDGVGSTLAPAGTYYYVLYLNDPNYSEPLTGYLYINR
;
A
#
# COMPACT_ATOMS: atom_id res chain seq x y z
N GLY A 1 -2.29 -7.29 -1.28
CA GLY A 1 -2.73 -5.90 -1.21
C GLY A 1 -4.24 -5.79 -1.04
N LEU A 2 -4.71 -4.63 -0.64
CA LEU A 2 -6.15 -4.35 -0.55
C LEU A 2 -6.75 -4.38 -1.96
N THR A 3 -7.80 -5.19 -2.14
CA THR A 3 -8.53 -5.31 -3.42
C THR A 3 -9.99 -4.90 -3.28
N ARG A 4 -10.41 -4.45 -2.10
CA ARG A 4 -11.76 -4.05 -1.76
C ARG A 4 -11.74 -2.66 -1.13
N GLY A 5 -12.68 -1.80 -1.49
CA GLY A 5 -12.77 -0.45 -0.93
C GLY A 5 -14.17 0.13 -1.02
N ILE A 6 -14.42 1.14 -0.18
CA ILE A 6 -15.61 1.99 -0.23
C ILE A 6 -15.19 3.33 -0.82
N PHE A 7 -15.93 3.79 -1.82
CA PHE A 7 -15.58 4.97 -2.61
C PHE A 7 -16.70 5.99 -2.62
N ASP A 8 -16.32 7.26 -2.57
CA ASP A 8 -17.20 8.39 -2.85
C ASP A 8 -16.77 9.07 -4.15
N PHE A 9 -17.59 8.96 -5.17
CA PHE A 9 -17.42 9.66 -6.44
C PHE A 9 -18.67 10.48 -6.82
N SER A 10 -19.48 10.83 -5.84
CA SER A 10 -20.70 11.63 -6.04
C SER A 10 -20.42 12.98 -6.71
N SER A 11 -19.29 13.62 -6.40
CA SER A 11 -18.86 14.87 -6.99
C SER A 11 -18.42 14.76 -8.45
N TYR A 12 -18.13 13.56 -8.96
CA TYR A 12 -17.73 13.35 -10.35
C TYR A 12 -18.82 13.76 -11.35
N SER A 13 -20.10 13.66 -10.95
CA SER A 13 -21.20 14.12 -11.79
C SER A 13 -21.08 15.59 -12.19
N GLU A 14 -20.57 16.45 -11.31
CA GLU A 14 -20.35 17.87 -11.60
C GLU A 14 -19.05 18.12 -12.39
N LEU A 15 -18.02 17.32 -12.16
CA LEU A 15 -16.73 17.45 -12.86
C LEU A 15 -16.82 17.13 -14.36
N VAL A 16 -17.67 16.17 -14.74
CA VAL A 16 -17.81 15.75 -16.14
C VAL A 16 -18.82 16.58 -16.94
N LYS A 17 -19.65 17.38 -16.29
CA LYS A 17 -20.60 18.29 -16.94
C LYS A 17 -19.87 19.48 -17.57
N THR A 18 -20.12 19.73 -18.83
CA THR A 18 -19.73 20.98 -19.50
C THR A 18 -20.88 21.99 -19.51
N ASN A 19 -22.10 21.55 -19.15
CA ASN A 19 -23.31 22.39 -19.06
C ASN A 19 -24.20 21.81 -17.97
N SER A 20 -24.89 22.67 -17.21
CA SER A 20 -25.80 22.28 -16.12
C SER A 20 -27.00 21.42 -16.58
N SER A 21 -27.35 21.48 -17.87
CA SER A 21 -28.44 20.65 -18.43
C SER A 21 -28.04 19.19 -18.70
N HIS A 22 -26.76 18.85 -18.58
CA HIS A 22 -26.31 17.48 -18.78
C HIS A 22 -26.80 16.58 -17.64
N ILE A 23 -27.37 15.44 -18.02
CA ILE A 23 -27.72 14.36 -17.10
C ILE A 23 -26.57 13.38 -17.06
N VAL A 24 -26.06 13.09 -15.88
CA VAL A 24 -24.95 12.15 -15.67
C VAL A 24 -25.44 10.94 -14.92
N SER A 25 -25.09 9.75 -15.42
CA SER A 25 -25.34 8.47 -14.73
C SER A 25 -24.08 7.61 -14.72
N PHE A 26 -23.95 6.77 -13.69
CA PHE A 26 -22.82 5.88 -13.48
C PHE A 26 -23.26 4.42 -13.61
N HIS A 27 -22.42 3.57 -14.20
CA HIS A 27 -22.73 2.18 -14.51
C HIS A 27 -21.50 1.29 -14.28
N GLU A 28 -21.71 0.01 -13.98
CA GLU A 28 -20.63 -0.95 -13.76
C GLU A 28 -20.03 -1.53 -15.04
N ASN A 29 -20.71 -1.37 -16.16
CA ASN A 29 -20.22 -1.82 -17.46
C ASN A 29 -20.68 -0.91 -18.60
N TYR A 30 -19.96 -1.00 -19.73
CA TYR A 30 -20.19 -0.16 -20.91
C TYR A 30 -21.59 -0.33 -21.51
N ASN A 31 -22.10 -1.56 -21.58
CA ASN A 31 -23.40 -1.83 -22.21
C ASN A 31 -24.55 -1.21 -21.40
N ASP A 32 -24.48 -1.27 -20.09
CA ASP A 32 -25.47 -0.63 -19.20
C ASP A 32 -25.44 0.89 -19.36
N ALA A 33 -24.26 1.49 -19.50
CA ALA A 33 -24.10 2.92 -19.78
C ALA A 33 -24.71 3.32 -21.13
N VAL A 34 -24.48 2.52 -22.18
CA VAL A 34 -25.07 2.77 -23.51
C VAL A 34 -26.59 2.67 -23.49
N GLN A 35 -27.12 1.68 -22.79
CA GLN A 35 -28.57 1.43 -22.72
C GLN A 35 -29.27 2.27 -21.62
N ASN A 36 -28.50 2.95 -20.77
CA ASN A 36 -28.97 3.71 -19.60
C ASN A 36 -29.81 2.86 -18.63
N ILE A 37 -29.32 1.69 -18.31
CA ILE A 37 -29.95 0.75 -17.35
C ILE A 37 -28.97 0.44 -16.22
N ASN A 38 -29.44 -0.17 -15.13
CA ASN A 38 -28.64 -0.62 -13.99
C ASN A 38 -27.72 0.50 -13.44
N THR A 39 -28.28 1.70 -13.28
CA THR A 39 -27.55 2.87 -12.80
C THR A 39 -27.10 2.68 -11.35
N ILE A 40 -25.84 3.03 -11.05
CA ILE A 40 -25.33 3.09 -9.69
C ILE A 40 -25.97 4.30 -8.97
N THR A 41 -26.78 4.03 -7.96
CA THR A 41 -27.51 5.08 -7.22
C THR A 41 -26.78 5.55 -5.98
N ASN A 42 -25.96 4.70 -5.36
CA ASN A 42 -25.19 5.03 -4.16
C ASN A 42 -23.74 5.39 -4.50
N THR A 43 -23.54 6.56 -5.07
CA THR A 43 -22.22 7.05 -5.52
C THR A 43 -21.36 7.61 -4.39
N SER A 44 -21.95 7.95 -3.23
CA SER A 44 -21.24 8.47 -2.06
C SER A 44 -20.73 7.36 -1.12
N ASN A 45 -21.18 6.12 -1.32
CA ASN A 45 -20.77 4.96 -0.50
C ASN A 45 -20.80 3.69 -1.35
N TYR A 46 -20.11 3.75 -2.49
CA TYR A 46 -20.03 2.62 -3.41
C TYR A 46 -18.99 1.61 -2.94
N GLU A 47 -19.38 0.34 -2.77
CA GLU A 47 -18.50 -0.73 -2.40
C GLU A 47 -17.98 -1.46 -3.64
N ALA A 48 -16.68 -1.34 -3.92
CA ALA A 48 -15.99 -2.17 -4.91
C ALA A 48 -15.39 -3.40 -4.20
N ILE A 49 -15.87 -4.59 -4.56
CA ILE A 49 -15.37 -5.87 -4.01
C ILE A 49 -14.03 -6.29 -4.61
N THR A 50 -13.66 -5.70 -5.73
CA THR A 50 -12.35 -5.87 -6.39
C THR A 50 -11.88 -4.55 -6.97
N THR A 51 -10.59 -4.24 -6.85
CA THR A 51 -9.93 -3.09 -7.47
C THR A 51 -8.71 -3.57 -8.25
N PRO A 52 -8.34 -2.93 -9.38
CA PRO A 52 -9.01 -1.82 -10.06
C PRO A 52 -10.45 -2.13 -10.47
N LYS A 53 -11.38 -1.20 -10.23
CA LYS A 53 -12.77 -1.30 -10.71
C LYS A 53 -13.05 -0.16 -11.67
N GLU A 54 -13.40 -0.47 -12.91
CA GLU A 54 -13.81 0.53 -13.88
C GLU A 54 -15.28 0.90 -13.70
N ILE A 55 -15.55 2.21 -13.68
CA ILE A 55 -16.90 2.79 -13.62
C ILE A 55 -17.13 3.57 -14.90
N PHE A 56 -18.24 3.28 -15.58
CA PHE A 56 -18.64 3.94 -16.81
C PHE A 56 -19.59 5.08 -16.52
N VAL A 57 -19.35 6.21 -17.16
CA VAL A 57 -20.08 7.46 -16.99
C VAL A 57 -20.80 7.79 -18.29
N ARG A 58 -22.11 7.82 -18.25
CA ARG A 58 -22.93 8.36 -19.33
C ARG A 58 -23.26 9.81 -19.09
N ILE A 59 -23.01 10.65 -20.08
CA ILE A 59 -23.36 12.07 -20.09
C ILE A 59 -24.36 12.28 -21.24
N ASP A 60 -25.54 12.79 -20.91
CA ASP A 60 -26.66 12.89 -21.86
C ASP A 60 -27.26 14.31 -21.88
N ASN A 61 -27.50 14.81 -23.07
CA ASN A 61 -28.20 16.08 -23.32
C ASN A 61 -29.13 16.01 -24.55
N GLY A 62 -29.63 14.78 -24.84
CA GLY A 62 -30.35 14.46 -26.07
C GLY A 62 -29.50 13.65 -27.05
N CYS A 63 -28.19 13.86 -27.06
CA CYS A 63 -27.17 12.91 -27.55
C CYS A 63 -26.31 12.50 -26.38
N PHE A 64 -25.86 11.24 -26.32
CA PHE A 64 -25.06 10.80 -25.19
C PHE A 64 -23.62 10.46 -25.59
N ALA A 65 -22.73 10.58 -24.61
CA ALA A 65 -21.36 10.08 -24.65
C ALA A 65 -21.12 9.17 -23.44
N VAL A 66 -20.22 8.21 -23.59
CA VAL A 66 -19.78 7.32 -22.51
C VAL A 66 -18.27 7.49 -22.34
N THR A 67 -17.83 7.69 -21.11
CA THR A 67 -16.44 7.68 -20.67
C THR A 67 -16.29 6.76 -19.46
N SER A 68 -15.10 6.60 -18.92
CA SER A 68 -14.87 5.80 -17.72
C SER A 68 -13.75 6.35 -16.85
N PHE A 69 -13.71 5.89 -15.60
CA PHE A 69 -12.60 6.11 -14.67
C PHE A 69 -12.38 4.84 -13.82
N LEU A 70 -11.22 4.74 -13.19
CA LEU A 70 -10.88 3.60 -12.34
C LEU A 70 -10.98 3.99 -10.86
N LEU A 71 -11.60 3.11 -10.09
CA LEU A 71 -11.48 3.09 -8.62
C LEU A 71 -10.29 2.20 -8.26
N LEU A 72 -9.36 2.76 -7.51
CA LEU A 72 -8.12 2.10 -7.10
C LEU A 72 -8.04 2.06 -5.58
N THR A 73 -7.47 0.99 -5.04
CA THR A 73 -7.03 0.92 -3.66
C THR A 73 -5.52 0.93 -3.62
N GLU A 74 -4.97 1.66 -2.67
CA GLU A 74 -3.53 1.74 -2.43
C GLU A 74 -3.24 1.32 -1.00
N ASN A 75 -2.20 0.52 -0.80
CA ASN A 75 -1.75 0.15 0.53
C ASN A 75 -1.07 1.36 1.19
N CYS A 76 -1.39 1.65 2.45
CA CYS A 76 -0.66 2.65 3.21
C CYS A 76 0.80 2.22 3.41
N PRO A 77 1.79 3.13 3.32
CA PRO A 77 3.18 2.79 3.58
C PRO A 77 3.36 2.34 5.05
N PRO A 78 4.28 1.41 5.32
CA PRO A 78 4.55 0.97 6.68
C PRO A 78 5.23 2.09 7.50
N THR A 79 5.00 2.10 8.82
CA THR A 79 5.70 3.02 9.72
C THR A 79 6.99 2.38 10.21
N ILE A 80 8.14 3.01 9.91
CA ILE A 80 9.46 2.49 10.23
C ILE A 80 10.06 3.31 11.38
N TYR A 81 10.35 2.63 12.48
CA TYR A 81 11.04 3.22 13.64
C TYR A 81 12.55 3.07 13.47
N ASN A 82 13.33 3.99 14.02
CA ASN A 82 14.77 4.06 13.80
C ASN A 82 15.62 3.70 15.04
N ALA A 83 15.04 3.06 16.05
CA ALA A 83 15.72 2.65 17.25
C ALA A 83 15.32 1.23 17.68
N VAL A 84 16.32 0.45 18.08
CA VAL A 84 16.16 -0.91 18.62
C VAL A 84 17.05 -1.05 19.86
N SER A 85 16.53 -1.65 20.92
CA SER A 85 17.25 -1.90 22.18
C SER A 85 17.11 -3.37 22.59
N PRO A 86 17.86 -4.30 22.00
CA PRO A 86 17.75 -5.73 22.25
C PRO A 86 18.34 -6.11 23.60
N ASN A 87 17.63 -5.79 24.69
CA ASN A 87 18.02 -6.02 26.08
C ASN A 87 17.07 -6.98 26.82
N ASN A 88 16.06 -7.54 26.12
CA ASN A 88 15.03 -8.45 26.62
C ASN A 88 14.15 -7.84 27.74
N ASP A 89 13.85 -6.56 27.67
CA ASP A 89 12.89 -5.89 28.56
C ASP A 89 11.47 -5.81 27.96
N TYR A 90 11.25 -6.47 26.81
CA TYR A 90 10.01 -6.49 26.03
C TYR A 90 9.63 -5.13 25.41
N SER A 91 10.58 -4.19 25.31
CA SER A 91 10.38 -2.89 24.69
C SER A 91 11.44 -2.62 23.63
N ASN A 92 11.04 -2.49 22.37
CA ASN A 92 11.93 -2.26 21.22
C ASN A 92 13.08 -3.28 21.08
N ASP A 93 12.89 -4.51 21.57
CA ASP A 93 13.88 -5.57 21.45
C ASP A 93 14.15 -6.00 20.00
N THR A 94 13.23 -5.72 19.09
CA THR A 94 13.33 -6.07 17.69
C THR A 94 13.09 -4.87 16.78
N PHE A 95 13.61 -4.92 15.56
CA PHE A 95 13.32 -3.94 14.52
C PHE A 95 11.92 -4.18 13.94
N PHE A 96 10.92 -3.80 14.71
CA PHE A 96 9.52 -3.86 14.32
C PHE A 96 9.18 -2.73 13.36
N ILE A 97 8.42 -3.07 12.31
CA ILE A 97 7.90 -2.13 11.31
C ILE A 97 6.38 -2.28 11.27
N ASP A 98 5.68 -1.22 11.70
CA ASP A 98 4.22 -1.25 11.81
C ASP A 98 3.56 -1.26 10.43
N GLY A 99 2.55 -2.13 10.25
CA GLY A 99 1.83 -2.31 8.99
C GLY A 99 2.58 -3.15 7.93
N LEU A 100 3.83 -3.62 8.22
CA LEU A 100 4.60 -4.35 7.22
C LEU A 100 4.05 -5.76 6.96
N ARG A 101 3.95 -6.58 8.01
CA ARG A 101 3.63 -8.02 7.89
C ARG A 101 2.20 -8.29 7.47
N ASP A 102 1.28 -7.44 7.88
CA ASP A 102 -0.15 -7.60 7.61
C ASP A 102 -0.53 -7.14 6.20
N ILE A 103 0.19 -6.14 5.66
CA ILE A 103 -0.13 -5.50 4.38
C ILE A 103 0.78 -6.03 3.26
N PHE A 104 2.09 -6.11 3.50
CA PHE A 104 3.12 -6.44 2.50
C PHE A 104 3.68 -7.84 2.71
N VAL A 105 2.87 -8.87 2.49
CA VAL A 105 3.20 -10.27 2.80
C VAL A 105 4.42 -10.84 2.04
N ASN A 106 4.86 -10.18 0.97
CA ASN A 106 6.00 -10.60 0.13
C ASN A 106 7.24 -9.71 0.30
N PHE A 107 7.30 -8.90 1.37
CA PHE A 107 8.42 -8.00 1.58
C PHE A 107 9.77 -8.74 1.73
N GLU A 108 10.85 -8.03 1.42
CA GLU A 108 12.23 -8.40 1.74
C GLU A 108 12.92 -7.24 2.46
N LEU A 109 13.48 -7.50 3.64
CA LEU A 109 14.19 -6.53 4.46
C LEU A 109 15.66 -6.93 4.59
N LEU A 110 16.55 -6.06 4.17
CA LEU A 110 18.00 -6.26 4.23
C LEU A 110 18.61 -5.30 5.25
N ILE A 111 19.44 -5.80 6.16
CA ILE A 111 20.16 -4.99 7.15
C ILE A 111 21.65 -5.00 6.85
N TYR A 112 22.26 -3.82 6.90
CA TYR A 112 23.67 -3.58 6.61
C TYR A 112 24.35 -2.84 7.75
N ASN A 113 25.65 -3.09 7.94
CA ASN A 113 26.48 -2.27 8.82
C ASN A 113 26.93 -0.98 8.11
N ARG A 114 27.63 -0.09 8.85
CA ARG A 114 28.14 1.20 8.34
C ARG A 114 29.14 1.08 7.18
N TRP A 115 29.71 -0.09 6.94
CA TRP A 115 30.64 -0.35 5.82
C TRP A 115 29.95 -1.02 4.62
N GLY A 116 28.64 -1.15 4.64
CA GLY A 116 27.85 -1.79 3.59
C GLY A 116 27.90 -3.33 3.59
N LYS A 117 28.47 -3.96 4.66
CA LYS A 117 28.41 -5.42 4.79
C LYS A 117 26.99 -5.81 5.16
N HIS A 118 26.39 -6.70 4.37
CA HIS A 118 25.10 -7.31 4.65
C HIS A 118 25.19 -8.18 5.92
N LEU A 119 24.21 -8.05 6.81
CA LEU A 119 24.19 -8.71 8.11
C LEU A 119 23.01 -9.66 8.29
N TRP A 120 21.86 -9.32 7.74
CA TRP A 120 20.65 -10.08 7.96
C TRP A 120 19.62 -9.81 6.86
N THR A 121 18.82 -10.87 6.53
CA THR A 121 17.69 -10.79 5.60
C THR A 121 16.42 -11.22 6.29
N GLY A 122 15.38 -10.41 6.21
CA GLY A 122 14.03 -10.68 6.71
C GLY A 122 12.99 -10.86 5.63
N ASN A 123 11.96 -11.61 5.95
CA ASN A 123 10.74 -11.78 5.17
C ASN A 123 9.59 -12.15 6.09
N ASN A 124 8.40 -12.37 5.54
CA ASN A 124 7.22 -12.65 6.35
C ASN A 124 7.26 -13.97 7.13
N ASN A 125 8.20 -14.89 6.80
CA ASN A 125 8.37 -16.17 7.48
C ASN A 125 9.43 -16.13 8.60
N LYS A 126 10.16 -15.01 8.75
CA LYS A 126 11.13 -14.79 9.82
C LYS A 126 10.57 -13.82 10.87
N THR A 127 11.04 -13.95 12.11
CA THR A 127 10.84 -12.94 13.16
C THR A 127 11.50 -11.62 12.78
N ASP A 128 11.10 -10.52 13.45
CA ASP A 128 11.78 -9.24 13.28
C ASP A 128 13.23 -9.31 13.77
N TRP A 129 14.09 -8.48 13.17
CA TRP A 129 15.51 -8.50 13.51
C TRP A 129 15.74 -8.07 14.98
N ASP A 130 16.39 -8.92 15.73
CA ASP A 130 16.69 -8.77 17.16
C ASP A 130 18.15 -8.33 17.41
N GLY A 131 18.84 -7.83 16.38
CA GLY A 131 20.23 -7.40 16.46
C GLY A 131 21.25 -8.53 16.26
N TYR A 132 20.85 -9.76 16.04
CA TYR A 132 21.79 -10.85 15.75
C TYR A 132 22.20 -10.88 14.27
N VAL A 133 23.49 -11.13 14.02
CA VAL A 133 24.08 -11.21 12.68
C VAL A 133 24.08 -12.67 12.21
N GLU A 134 23.65 -12.89 10.99
CA GLU A 134 23.73 -14.20 10.31
C GLU A 134 25.07 -14.33 9.61
N ASP A 135 26.12 -14.77 10.31
CA ASP A 135 27.52 -14.82 9.80
C ASP A 135 28.01 -16.25 9.48
N GLY A 136 27.09 -17.16 9.16
CA GLY A 136 27.40 -18.51 8.65
C GLY A 136 27.96 -19.53 9.68
N VAL A 137 28.56 -19.09 10.78
CA VAL A 137 29.07 -19.94 11.87
C VAL A 137 28.74 -19.29 13.21
N GLY A 138 27.50 -19.44 13.65
CA GLY A 138 27.02 -18.88 14.91
C GLY A 138 26.40 -17.49 14.77
N SER A 139 25.51 -17.14 15.69
CA SER A 139 24.89 -15.81 15.74
C SER A 139 25.68 -14.94 16.71
N THR A 140 26.17 -13.80 16.27
CA THR A 140 26.80 -12.78 17.12
C THR A 140 25.90 -11.56 17.20
N LEU A 141 25.73 -11.01 18.39
CA LEU A 141 24.96 -9.81 18.58
C LEU A 141 25.70 -8.59 18.03
N ALA A 142 25.06 -7.83 17.16
CA ALA A 142 25.62 -6.63 16.54
C ALA A 142 25.96 -5.58 17.62
N PRO A 143 27.13 -4.89 17.56
CA PRO A 143 27.47 -3.85 18.52
C PRO A 143 26.51 -2.66 18.47
N ALA A 144 26.40 -1.90 19.56
CA ALA A 144 25.67 -0.64 19.56
C ALA A 144 26.20 0.31 18.48
N GLY A 145 25.30 0.97 17.76
CA GLY A 145 25.66 1.85 16.67
C GLY A 145 24.60 1.94 15.57
N THR A 146 24.96 2.62 14.49
CA THR A 146 24.08 2.84 13.34
C THR A 146 24.20 1.72 12.31
N TYR A 147 23.08 1.27 11.86
CA TYR A 147 22.86 0.29 10.81
C TYR A 147 21.97 0.89 9.72
N TYR A 148 21.96 0.28 8.55
CA TYR A 148 21.18 0.73 7.41
C TYR A 148 20.27 -0.39 6.94
N TYR A 149 19.08 -0.03 6.47
CA TYR A 149 18.15 -1.00 5.92
C TYR A 149 17.77 -0.65 4.48
N VAL A 150 17.45 -1.69 3.72
CA VAL A 150 16.78 -1.63 2.42
C VAL A 150 15.56 -2.53 2.53
N LEU A 151 14.37 -1.96 2.35
CA LEU A 151 13.10 -2.67 2.45
C LEU A 151 12.40 -2.66 1.09
N TYR A 152 12.32 -3.81 0.46
CA TYR A 152 11.50 -4.04 -0.73
C TYR A 152 10.12 -4.47 -0.29
N LEU A 153 9.09 -3.67 -0.56
CA LEU A 153 7.71 -4.02 -0.24
C LEU A 153 7.14 -5.06 -1.21
N ASN A 154 7.72 -5.15 -2.42
CA ASN A 154 7.27 -6.03 -3.50
C ASN A 154 5.78 -5.86 -3.79
N ASP A 155 5.34 -4.61 -3.82
CA ASP A 155 3.97 -4.18 -4.06
C ASP A 155 3.94 -3.27 -5.30
N PRO A 156 2.95 -3.40 -6.19
CA PRO A 156 2.87 -2.60 -7.42
C PRO A 156 2.87 -1.08 -7.21
N ASN A 157 2.39 -0.60 -6.05
CA ASN A 157 2.36 0.82 -5.72
C ASN A 157 3.71 1.34 -5.19
N TYR A 158 4.65 0.43 -4.87
CA TYR A 158 5.96 0.73 -4.29
C TYR A 158 7.06 0.04 -5.10
N SER A 159 7.38 0.60 -6.28
CA SER A 159 8.41 0.06 -7.19
C SER A 159 9.83 0.22 -6.65
N GLU A 160 10.08 1.27 -5.88
CA GLU A 160 11.38 1.58 -5.29
C GLU A 160 11.46 1.08 -3.84
N PRO A 161 12.62 0.59 -3.38
CA PRO A 161 12.80 0.19 -2.00
C PRO A 161 12.77 1.38 -1.05
N LEU A 162 12.22 1.18 0.13
CA LEU A 162 12.36 2.12 1.25
C LEU A 162 13.73 1.91 1.89
N THR A 163 14.49 3.00 2.07
CA THR A 163 15.83 2.94 2.65
C THR A 163 15.94 3.89 3.84
N GLY A 164 16.77 3.53 4.80
CA GLY A 164 17.01 4.38 5.95
C GLY A 164 18.03 3.79 6.90
N TYR A 165 18.05 4.33 8.11
CA TYR A 165 18.94 3.87 9.16
C TYR A 165 18.15 3.50 10.42
N LEU A 166 18.76 2.66 11.24
CA LEU A 166 18.32 2.38 12.59
C LEU A 166 19.51 2.40 13.54
N TYR A 167 19.26 2.73 14.79
CA TYR A 167 20.27 2.77 15.83
C TYR A 167 20.03 1.64 16.85
N ILE A 168 21.04 0.82 17.08
CA ILE A 168 21.02 -0.15 18.17
C ILE A 168 21.61 0.52 19.42
N ASN A 169 20.80 0.57 20.48
CA ASN A 169 21.19 0.93 21.82
C ASN A 169 21.18 -0.31 22.73
N ARG A 170 21.94 -0.26 23.84
CA ARG A 170 21.99 -1.31 24.86
C ARG A 170 22.08 -0.72 26.24
#